data_0a71e4ecd91668c0520ab2cf35215a26
#
_entry.id   0a71e4ecd91668c0520ab2cf35215a26
#
_cell.length_a   1.000
_cell.length_b   1.000
_cell.length_c   1.000
_cell.angle_alpha   90.00
_cell.angle_beta   90.00
_cell.angle_gamma   90.00
#
_symmetry.space_group_name_H-M   'P 1'
#
loop_
_entity.id
_entity.type
_entity.pdbx_description
1 polymer ?
#
loop_
_entity_poly.entity_id
_entity_poly.type
_entity_poly.pdbx_seq_one_letter_code
_entity_poly.pdbx_strand_id
1 'polypeptide(L)'
;MIRRFFKVQNPKGVIGLNRRNIEFIYPHNRREHYILADDKVKAKMLLHENDIACAKTYAVIERISDIRSCWAKLQHHTALVVKPAKGCGGGGIKILRKNKLGRWQSSGKPLSDEQVFQHVTSIISGLFSMASNDVCLIEECIVPHPFFAEIYDEGVPDFRIITLKGKPLMAMLRMPTSRSDGKANLHQKGVGIGVDMKNGTLTQVFDGRAYSDHHPDNDNSVNGKRIPFWYTMLHLARKTAEAFPLEYLGIDLVIDKIKGPQIMEVNVRPGLGIQLVNKQGLQSTLTTAW
;
A
#
# COMPACT_ATOMS: atom_id res chain seq x y z
N MET A 1 -28.34 23.60 -19.97
CA MET A 1 -28.35 22.79 -18.74
C MET A 1 -27.01 22.99 -18.03
N ILE A 2 -26.96 23.91 -17.04
CA ILE A 2 -25.73 24.33 -16.37
C ILE A 2 -25.40 23.26 -15.34
N ARG A 3 -24.35 22.45 -15.56
CA ARG A 3 -23.81 21.55 -14.54
C ARG A 3 -23.25 22.39 -13.39
N ARG A 4 -23.93 22.38 -12.24
CA ARG A 4 -23.42 22.90 -10.98
C ARG A 4 -22.16 22.11 -10.65
N PHE A 5 -21.00 22.73 -10.80
CA PHE A 5 -19.76 22.25 -10.17
C PHE A 5 -19.93 22.42 -8.66
N PHE A 6 -20.23 21.35 -7.95
CA PHE A 6 -20.10 21.35 -6.50
C PHE A 6 -18.62 21.57 -6.18
N LYS A 7 -18.26 22.76 -5.72
CA LYS A 7 -16.96 23.00 -5.09
C LYS A 7 -16.88 22.04 -3.91
N VAL A 8 -15.96 21.06 -3.96
CA VAL A 8 -15.60 20.26 -2.79
C VAL A 8 -15.09 21.27 -1.76
N GLN A 9 -15.87 21.52 -0.71
CA GLN A 9 -15.41 22.40 0.36
C GLN A 9 -14.22 21.71 1.04
N ASN A 10 -13.07 22.37 1.07
CA ASN A 10 -11.92 21.85 1.79
C ASN A 10 -12.28 21.69 3.28
N PRO A 11 -12.16 20.50 3.86
CA PRO A 11 -12.44 20.29 5.28
C PRO A 11 -11.58 21.23 6.15
N LYS A 12 -12.09 21.64 7.31
CA LYS A 12 -11.30 22.40 8.26
C LYS A 12 -10.02 21.67 8.65
N GLY A 13 -8.90 22.40 8.72
CA GLY A 13 -7.61 21.83 9.14
C GLY A 13 -6.89 21.00 8.06
N VAL A 14 -7.32 21.06 6.80
CA VAL A 14 -6.56 20.44 5.69
C VAL A 14 -5.22 21.14 5.52
N ILE A 15 -4.15 20.35 5.46
CA ILE A 15 -2.80 20.80 5.20
C ILE A 15 -2.40 20.50 3.75
N GLY A 16 -1.64 21.41 3.12
CA GLY A 16 -1.03 21.18 1.82
C GLY A 16 0.36 20.55 1.94
N LEU A 17 0.99 20.26 0.78
CA LEU A 17 2.30 19.59 0.73
C LEU A 17 3.40 20.36 1.47
N ASN A 18 3.48 21.68 1.26
CA ASN A 18 4.50 22.52 1.92
C ASN A 18 4.33 22.47 3.44
N ARG A 19 3.11 22.62 3.93
CA ARG A 19 2.83 22.60 5.35
C ARG A 19 3.13 21.21 5.95
N ARG A 20 2.77 20.11 5.27
CA ARG A 20 3.17 18.75 5.67
C ARG A 20 4.70 18.65 5.81
N ASN A 21 5.45 19.16 4.83
CA ASN A 21 6.90 19.05 4.86
C ASN A 21 7.49 19.85 6.03
N ILE A 22 7.02 21.09 6.25
CA ILE A 22 7.56 22.01 7.26
C ILE A 22 7.15 21.60 8.67
N GLU A 23 5.90 21.21 8.88
CA GLU A 23 5.35 20.97 10.23
C GLU A 23 5.42 19.50 10.68
N PHE A 24 5.47 18.54 9.72
CA PHE A 24 5.42 17.11 10.04
C PHE A 24 6.67 16.34 9.63
N ILE A 25 7.18 16.54 8.40
CA ILE A 25 8.29 15.72 7.93
C ILE A 25 9.62 16.24 8.48
N TYR A 26 9.96 17.50 8.25
CA TYR A 26 11.29 18.02 8.62
C TYR A 26 11.58 18.01 10.12
N PRO A 27 10.64 18.36 11.01
CA PRO A 27 10.87 18.31 12.45
C PRO A 27 10.93 16.89 13.02
N HIS A 28 10.26 15.92 12.36
CA HIS A 28 10.02 14.59 12.90
C HIS A 28 10.78 13.48 12.21
N ASN A 29 11.34 13.73 11.03
CA ASN A 29 12.03 12.72 10.24
C ASN A 29 13.42 13.22 9.83
N ARG A 30 14.45 12.66 10.40
CA ARG A 30 15.82 12.92 9.96
C ARG A 30 16.06 12.31 8.59
N ARG A 31 16.60 13.07 7.64
CA ARG A 31 16.79 12.66 6.26
C ARG A 31 17.68 11.42 6.10
N GLU A 32 18.65 11.25 6.96
CA GLU A 32 19.54 10.09 6.98
C GLU A 32 18.80 8.76 7.17
N HIS A 33 17.63 8.77 7.82
CA HIS A 33 16.82 7.57 8.07
C HIS A 33 15.79 7.26 6.97
N TYR A 34 15.61 8.13 5.97
CA TYR A 34 14.62 7.91 4.93
C TYR A 34 14.83 6.60 4.17
N ILE A 35 16.09 6.21 3.99
CA ILE A 35 16.46 4.97 3.31
C ILE A 35 15.85 3.73 3.97
N LEU A 36 15.56 3.78 5.28
CA LEU A 36 14.95 2.67 6.02
C LEU A 36 13.49 2.42 5.61
N ALA A 37 12.81 3.41 5.05
CA ALA A 37 11.46 3.28 4.56
C ALA A 37 11.40 3.30 3.02
N ASP A 38 12.26 4.11 2.37
CA ASP A 38 12.30 4.25 0.90
C ASP A 38 12.90 2.99 0.20
N ASP A 39 13.63 2.13 0.92
CA ASP A 39 14.16 0.85 0.45
C ASP A 39 13.42 -0.31 1.10
N LYS A 40 12.65 -1.07 0.31
CA LYS A 40 11.80 -2.16 0.80
C LYS A 40 12.58 -3.32 1.43
N VAL A 41 13.85 -3.54 1.02
CA VAL A 41 14.70 -4.56 1.66
C VAL A 41 15.04 -4.13 3.07
N LYS A 42 15.51 -2.89 3.25
CA LYS A 42 15.84 -2.33 4.56
C LYS A 42 14.61 -2.23 5.47
N ALA A 43 13.49 -1.77 4.90
CA ALA A 43 12.23 -1.73 5.65
C ALA A 43 11.84 -3.11 6.17
N LYS A 44 11.94 -4.15 5.33
CA LYS A 44 11.61 -5.52 5.73
C LYS A 44 12.57 -6.11 6.75
N MET A 45 13.86 -5.81 6.66
CA MET A 45 14.82 -6.21 7.70
C MET A 45 14.39 -5.65 9.05
N LEU A 46 14.10 -4.35 9.10
CA LEU A 46 13.67 -3.68 10.32
C LEU A 46 12.32 -4.22 10.87
N LEU A 47 11.39 -4.55 9.99
CA LEU A 47 10.14 -5.20 10.37
C LEU A 47 10.39 -6.58 10.98
N HIS A 48 11.27 -7.39 10.39
CA HIS A 48 11.64 -8.71 10.90
C HIS A 48 12.36 -8.65 12.24
N GLU A 49 13.32 -7.75 12.40
CA GLU A 49 14.06 -7.55 13.65
C GLU A 49 13.15 -7.17 14.83
N ASN A 50 11.99 -6.61 14.53
CA ASN A 50 10.99 -6.21 15.52
C ASN A 50 9.75 -7.14 15.56
N ASP A 51 9.80 -8.32 14.98
CA ASP A 51 8.67 -9.28 14.93
C ASP A 51 7.38 -8.64 14.44
N ILE A 52 7.46 -7.85 13.36
CA ILE A 52 6.32 -7.18 12.73
C ILE A 52 5.88 -7.99 11.50
N ALA A 53 4.60 -8.37 11.48
CA ALA A 53 4.04 -9.18 10.40
C ALA A 53 4.10 -8.45 9.05
N CYS A 54 4.73 -9.06 8.06
CA CYS A 54 4.80 -8.60 6.68
C CYS A 54 4.89 -9.81 5.73
N ALA A 55 4.63 -9.59 4.43
CA ALA A 55 4.75 -10.65 3.43
C ALA A 55 6.15 -11.28 3.44
N LYS A 56 6.23 -12.62 3.38
CA LYS A 56 7.50 -13.33 3.39
C LYS A 56 8.32 -13.03 2.14
N THR A 57 9.58 -12.66 2.31
CA THR A 57 10.54 -12.53 1.22
C THR A 57 11.15 -13.90 0.92
N TYR A 58 11.04 -14.35 -0.33
CA TYR A 58 11.61 -15.62 -0.78
C TYR A 58 12.99 -15.44 -1.39
N ALA A 59 13.22 -14.32 -2.09
CA ALA A 59 14.53 -13.99 -2.65
C ALA A 59 14.71 -12.48 -2.79
N VAL A 60 15.96 -12.06 -2.69
CA VAL A 60 16.46 -10.72 -3.08
C VAL A 60 17.50 -10.95 -4.15
N ILE A 61 17.29 -10.41 -5.36
CA ILE A 61 18.20 -10.59 -6.49
C ILE A 61 18.88 -9.25 -6.79
N GLU A 62 20.18 -9.20 -6.56
CA GLU A 62 21.00 -8.00 -6.73
C GLU A 62 21.78 -8.00 -8.05
N ARG A 63 22.08 -9.21 -8.59
CA ARG A 63 22.93 -9.38 -9.78
C ARG A 63 22.17 -10.13 -10.86
N ILE A 64 22.35 -9.70 -12.11
CA ILE A 64 21.75 -10.35 -13.28
C ILE A 64 22.20 -11.82 -13.39
N SER A 65 23.46 -12.11 -13.03
CA SER A 65 24.01 -13.48 -13.02
C SER A 65 23.21 -14.46 -12.16
N ASP A 66 22.56 -13.95 -11.10
CA ASP A 66 21.91 -14.80 -10.07
C ASP A 66 20.43 -15.09 -10.41
N ILE A 67 19.89 -14.44 -11.44
CA ILE A 67 18.46 -14.55 -11.79
C ILE A 67 18.05 -16.00 -12.03
N ARG A 68 18.81 -16.73 -12.91
CA ARG A 68 18.45 -18.11 -13.29
C ARG A 68 18.50 -19.06 -12.11
N SER A 69 19.56 -18.99 -11.30
CA SER A 69 19.74 -19.86 -10.14
C SER A 69 18.72 -19.58 -9.04
N CYS A 70 18.37 -18.30 -8.79
CA CYS A 70 17.32 -17.94 -7.87
C CYS A 70 15.95 -18.38 -8.36
N TRP A 71 15.63 -18.16 -9.64
CA TRP A 71 14.36 -18.55 -10.25
C TRP A 71 14.14 -20.06 -10.18
N ALA A 72 15.15 -20.88 -10.43
CA ALA A 72 15.08 -22.32 -10.33
C ALA A 72 14.66 -22.81 -8.94
N LYS A 73 15.14 -22.15 -7.87
CA LYS A 73 14.77 -22.47 -6.49
C LYS A 73 13.32 -22.12 -6.13
N LEU A 74 12.68 -21.23 -6.88
CA LEU A 74 11.32 -20.75 -6.62
C LEU A 74 10.24 -21.53 -7.36
N GLN A 75 10.62 -22.51 -8.18
CA GLN A 75 9.67 -23.26 -9.02
C GLN A 75 8.67 -24.12 -8.23
N HIS A 76 8.88 -24.35 -6.94
CA HIS A 76 7.91 -25.08 -6.10
C HIS A 76 6.72 -24.21 -5.64
N HIS A 77 6.84 -22.87 -5.73
CA HIS A 77 5.72 -21.97 -5.42
C HIS A 77 4.67 -21.93 -6.51
N THR A 78 3.42 -21.65 -6.13
CA THR A 78 2.29 -21.51 -7.04
C THR A 78 1.91 -20.05 -7.32
N ALA A 79 2.33 -19.12 -6.46
CA ALA A 79 2.12 -17.70 -6.62
C ALA A 79 3.30 -16.90 -6.02
N LEU A 80 3.73 -15.86 -6.72
CA LEU A 80 4.85 -15.00 -6.35
C LEU A 80 4.54 -13.55 -6.73
N VAL A 81 5.11 -12.61 -5.98
CA VAL A 81 5.15 -11.19 -6.35
C VAL A 81 6.59 -10.81 -6.63
N VAL A 82 6.84 -10.26 -7.81
CA VAL A 82 8.15 -9.72 -8.23
C VAL A 82 8.05 -8.20 -8.21
N LYS A 83 8.92 -7.51 -7.48
CA LYS A 83 8.86 -6.05 -7.32
C LYS A 83 10.23 -5.40 -7.11
N PRO A 84 10.43 -4.13 -7.52
CA PRO A 84 11.62 -3.36 -7.21
C PRO A 84 11.66 -2.95 -5.72
N ALA A 85 12.85 -2.87 -5.14
CA ALA A 85 13.03 -2.42 -3.77
C ALA A 85 12.77 -0.90 -3.62
N LYS A 86 13.25 -0.10 -4.55
CA LYS A 86 13.15 1.37 -4.54
C LYS A 86 12.05 1.93 -5.43
N GLY A 87 11.31 1.07 -6.15
CA GLY A 87 10.20 1.49 -7.01
C GLY A 87 9.05 2.12 -6.23
N CYS A 88 8.36 3.06 -6.83
CA CYS A 88 7.22 3.75 -6.25
C CYS A 88 5.94 3.60 -7.11
N GLY A 89 4.77 3.85 -6.49
CA GLY A 89 3.48 3.86 -7.19
C GLY A 89 3.08 2.53 -7.84
N GLY A 90 3.63 1.40 -7.39
CA GLY A 90 3.32 0.09 -8.00
C GLY A 90 3.98 -0.16 -9.36
N GLY A 91 4.92 0.70 -9.79
CA GLY A 91 5.72 0.48 -10.99
C GLY A 91 6.61 -0.75 -10.84
N GLY A 92 6.69 -1.60 -11.88
CA GLY A 92 7.53 -2.80 -11.88
C GLY A 92 7.01 -3.98 -11.05
N ILE A 93 5.85 -3.89 -10.41
CA ILE A 93 5.24 -5.02 -9.70
C ILE A 93 4.61 -5.97 -10.71
N LYS A 94 4.97 -7.26 -10.62
CA LYS A 94 4.30 -8.35 -11.31
C LYS A 94 3.82 -9.41 -10.32
N ILE A 95 2.56 -9.79 -10.44
CA ILE A 95 1.98 -10.94 -9.74
C ILE A 95 2.04 -12.13 -10.69
N LEU A 96 2.76 -13.17 -10.26
CA LEU A 96 2.93 -14.41 -11.00
C LEU A 96 2.10 -15.51 -10.34
N ARG A 97 1.31 -16.23 -11.10
CA ARG A 97 0.51 -17.37 -10.61
C ARG A 97 0.65 -18.56 -11.58
N LYS A 98 0.70 -19.75 -11.06
CA LYS A 98 0.62 -20.95 -11.88
C LYS A 98 -0.83 -21.25 -12.24
N ASN A 99 -1.08 -21.56 -13.49
CA ASN A 99 -2.36 -22.09 -13.95
C ASN A 99 -2.52 -23.58 -13.55
N LYS A 100 -3.65 -24.18 -13.89
CA LYS A 100 -3.94 -25.62 -13.60
C LYS A 100 -2.93 -26.59 -14.23
N LEU A 101 -2.18 -26.17 -15.26
CA LEU A 101 -1.14 -26.96 -15.91
C LEU A 101 0.25 -26.69 -15.32
N GLY A 102 0.37 -25.98 -14.22
CA GLY A 102 1.63 -25.64 -13.59
C GLY A 102 2.46 -24.57 -14.31
N ARG A 103 1.93 -23.92 -15.34
CA ARG A 103 2.62 -22.88 -16.13
C ARG A 103 2.40 -21.51 -15.54
N TRP A 104 3.46 -20.71 -15.46
CA TRP A 104 3.40 -19.34 -14.98
C TRP A 104 2.57 -18.45 -15.90
N GLN A 105 1.84 -17.54 -15.29
CA GLN A 105 1.07 -16.48 -15.95
C GLN A 105 1.07 -15.21 -15.11
N SER A 106 0.88 -14.07 -15.77
CA SER A 106 0.67 -12.76 -15.14
C SER A 106 -0.51 -12.07 -15.83
N SER A 107 -1.46 -11.52 -15.07
CA SER A 107 -2.69 -10.91 -15.59
C SER A 107 -3.43 -11.82 -16.61
N GLY A 108 -3.50 -13.12 -16.31
CA GLY A 108 -4.16 -14.12 -17.15
C GLY A 108 -3.40 -14.52 -18.43
N LYS A 109 -2.24 -13.92 -18.73
CA LYS A 109 -1.44 -14.24 -19.92
C LYS A 109 -0.29 -15.17 -19.55
N PRO A 110 0.01 -16.19 -20.37
CA PRO A 110 1.18 -17.06 -20.19
C PRO A 110 2.47 -16.23 -20.09
N LEU A 111 3.38 -16.67 -19.25
CA LEU A 111 4.66 -16.02 -19.02
C LEU A 111 5.79 -17.05 -19.11
N SER A 112 6.78 -16.81 -19.98
CA SER A 112 7.97 -17.65 -20.08
C SER A 112 9.02 -17.25 -19.03
N ASP A 113 9.97 -18.15 -18.75
CA ASP A 113 11.08 -17.86 -17.85
C ASP A 113 11.92 -16.70 -18.36
N GLU A 114 12.14 -16.61 -19.70
CA GLU A 114 12.86 -15.49 -20.31
C GLU A 114 12.18 -14.15 -20.07
N GLN A 115 10.85 -14.11 -20.11
CA GLN A 115 10.09 -12.89 -19.83
C GLN A 115 10.19 -12.49 -18.35
N VAL A 116 10.27 -13.48 -17.44
CA VAL A 116 10.56 -13.20 -16.02
C VAL A 116 11.97 -12.65 -15.87
N PHE A 117 12.97 -13.26 -16.53
CA PHE A 117 14.37 -12.81 -16.46
C PHE A 117 14.53 -11.39 -17.01
N GLN A 118 13.91 -11.08 -18.14
CA GLN A 118 13.89 -9.73 -18.71
C GLN A 118 13.28 -8.71 -17.75
N HIS A 119 12.18 -9.08 -17.08
CA HIS A 119 11.54 -8.20 -16.11
C HIS A 119 12.42 -7.96 -14.88
N VAL A 120 13.02 -9.00 -14.32
CA VAL A 120 13.96 -8.88 -13.17
C VAL A 120 15.18 -8.05 -13.58
N THR A 121 15.73 -8.26 -14.79
CA THR A 121 16.82 -7.45 -15.34
C THR A 121 16.43 -5.98 -15.44
N SER A 122 15.21 -5.68 -15.93
CA SER A 122 14.70 -4.30 -16.01
C SER A 122 14.60 -3.64 -14.62
N ILE A 123 14.22 -4.40 -13.59
CA ILE A 123 14.21 -3.91 -12.20
C ILE A 123 15.65 -3.56 -11.75
N ILE A 124 16.58 -4.51 -11.88
CA ILE A 124 17.97 -4.34 -11.42
C ILE A 124 18.64 -3.16 -12.14
N SER A 125 18.34 -2.98 -13.43
CA SER A 125 18.85 -1.85 -14.24
C SER A 125 18.20 -0.51 -13.90
N GLY A 126 17.28 -0.46 -12.93
CA GLY A 126 16.69 0.79 -12.43
C GLY A 126 15.55 1.37 -13.28
N LEU A 127 14.95 0.60 -14.21
CA LEU A 127 13.85 1.08 -15.05
C LEU A 127 12.66 1.62 -14.23
N PHE A 128 12.45 1.11 -13.03
CA PHE A 128 11.35 1.49 -12.14
C PHE A 128 11.79 2.35 -10.94
N SER A 129 13.07 2.75 -10.90
CA SER A 129 13.72 3.41 -9.77
C SER A 129 14.48 4.66 -10.19
N MET A 130 13.90 5.43 -11.11
CA MET A 130 14.47 6.69 -11.63
C MET A 130 15.90 6.54 -12.17
N ALA A 131 16.16 5.46 -12.91
CA ALA A 131 17.45 5.09 -13.47
C ALA A 131 18.58 4.86 -12.44
N SER A 132 18.23 4.68 -11.15
CA SER A 132 19.19 4.23 -10.15
C SER A 132 19.17 2.71 -10.06
N ASN A 133 20.34 2.08 -9.92
CA ASN A 133 20.43 0.64 -9.68
C ASN A 133 19.52 0.23 -8.51
N ASP A 134 18.80 -0.85 -8.72
CA ASP A 134 17.85 -1.39 -7.76
C ASP A 134 18.10 -2.88 -7.54
N VAL A 135 17.38 -3.47 -6.62
CA VAL A 135 17.35 -4.91 -6.39
C VAL A 135 15.92 -5.42 -6.56
N CYS A 136 15.80 -6.66 -7.01
CA CYS A 136 14.52 -7.28 -7.19
C CYS A 136 14.15 -8.11 -5.96
N LEU A 137 12.99 -7.83 -5.37
CA LEU A 137 12.37 -8.67 -4.33
C LEU A 137 11.40 -9.63 -4.97
N ILE A 138 11.48 -10.90 -4.52
CA ILE A 138 10.46 -11.91 -4.82
C ILE A 138 9.82 -12.33 -3.49
N GLU A 139 8.51 -12.16 -3.43
CA GLU A 139 7.75 -12.28 -2.19
C GLU A 139 6.53 -13.18 -2.33
N GLU A 140 6.00 -13.52 -1.18
CA GLU A 140 4.71 -14.14 -1.03
C GLU A 140 3.59 -13.30 -1.64
N CYS A 141 2.68 -13.96 -2.34
CA CYS A 141 1.48 -13.32 -2.87
C CYS A 141 0.41 -13.26 -1.79
N ILE A 142 0.02 -12.07 -1.39
CA ILE A 142 -1.07 -11.84 -0.45
C ILE A 142 -2.40 -12.25 -1.09
N VAL A 143 -3.22 -12.95 -0.32
CA VAL A 143 -4.59 -13.29 -0.68
C VAL A 143 -5.51 -12.40 0.16
N PRO A 144 -6.25 -11.46 -0.44
CA PRO A 144 -7.11 -10.55 0.32
C PRO A 144 -8.15 -11.29 1.16
N HIS A 145 -8.43 -10.75 2.35
CA HIS A 145 -9.47 -11.27 3.23
C HIS A 145 -10.85 -11.17 2.55
N PRO A 146 -11.77 -12.15 2.76
CA PRO A 146 -13.10 -12.18 2.13
C PRO A 146 -13.95 -10.92 2.33
N PHE A 147 -13.73 -10.18 3.40
CA PHE A 147 -14.38 -8.89 3.65
C PHE A 147 -14.32 -7.93 2.45
N PHE A 148 -13.23 -7.93 1.71
CA PHE A 148 -13.07 -7.01 0.58
C PHE A 148 -13.94 -7.40 -0.62
N ALA A 149 -14.19 -8.71 -0.83
CA ALA A 149 -15.05 -9.18 -1.89
C ALA A 149 -16.52 -8.71 -1.73
N GLU A 150 -16.94 -8.39 -0.49
CA GLU A 150 -18.26 -7.78 -0.25
C GLU A 150 -18.37 -6.35 -0.77
N ILE A 151 -17.24 -5.72 -1.09
CA ILE A 151 -17.19 -4.35 -1.64
C ILE A 151 -16.79 -4.41 -3.10
N TYR A 152 -15.62 -5.02 -3.39
CA TYR A 152 -15.09 -5.21 -4.74
C TYR A 152 -14.06 -6.35 -4.69
N ASP A 153 -14.17 -7.33 -5.57
CA ASP A 153 -13.43 -8.59 -5.50
C ASP A 153 -12.16 -8.64 -6.34
N GLU A 154 -11.83 -7.57 -7.07
CA GLU A 154 -10.63 -7.52 -7.90
C GLU A 154 -9.49 -6.74 -7.23
N GLY A 155 -8.25 -7.23 -7.43
CA GLY A 155 -7.03 -6.58 -6.97
C GLY A 155 -6.74 -6.80 -5.49
N VAL A 156 -5.85 -5.98 -4.94
CA VAL A 156 -5.43 -6.05 -3.54
C VAL A 156 -5.71 -4.73 -2.86
N PRO A 157 -6.78 -4.64 -2.07
CA PRO A 157 -7.05 -3.47 -1.22
C PRO A 157 -5.99 -3.31 -0.14
N ASP A 158 -5.73 -2.07 0.24
CA ASP A 158 -4.84 -1.76 1.35
C ASP A 158 -5.34 -0.60 2.21
N PHE A 159 -4.87 -0.55 3.44
CA PHE A 159 -5.14 0.54 4.37
C PHE A 159 -3.91 1.45 4.45
N ARG A 160 -4.11 2.75 4.26
CA ARG A 160 -3.12 3.77 4.61
C ARG A 160 -3.45 4.31 5.99
N ILE A 161 -2.52 4.16 6.95
CA ILE A 161 -2.59 4.77 8.28
C ILE A 161 -1.48 5.80 8.41
N ILE A 162 -1.84 7.04 8.72
CA ILE A 162 -0.87 8.10 9.07
C ILE A 162 -0.57 8.02 10.57
N THR A 163 0.70 8.00 10.91
CA THR A 163 1.17 8.03 12.31
C THR A 163 2.04 9.24 12.57
N LEU A 164 2.01 9.74 13.80
CA LEU A 164 2.93 10.74 14.32
C LEU A 164 3.35 10.34 15.74
N LYS A 165 4.66 10.25 15.99
CA LYS A 165 5.22 9.84 17.30
C LYS A 165 4.60 8.54 17.82
N GLY A 166 4.50 7.54 16.96
CA GLY A 166 3.90 6.25 17.26
C GLY A 166 2.36 6.23 17.33
N LYS A 167 1.67 7.38 17.27
CA LYS A 167 0.21 7.44 17.37
C LYS A 167 -0.45 7.42 15.99
N PRO A 168 -1.38 6.49 15.69
CA PRO A 168 -2.22 6.55 14.51
C PRO A 168 -3.14 7.78 14.57
N LEU A 169 -3.12 8.61 13.52
CA LEU A 169 -3.89 9.87 13.44
C LEU A 169 -5.11 9.74 12.54
N MET A 170 -4.96 9.07 11.41
CA MET A 170 -5.99 8.98 10.38
C MET A 170 -5.76 7.73 9.54
N ALA A 171 -6.84 7.08 9.12
CA ALA A 171 -6.80 5.92 8.24
C ALA A 171 -7.72 6.08 7.04
N MET A 172 -7.40 5.42 5.94
CA MET A 172 -8.30 5.19 4.81
C MET A 172 -8.10 3.78 4.28
N LEU A 173 -9.15 3.17 3.78
CA LEU A 173 -9.07 1.99 2.92
C LEU A 173 -8.92 2.47 1.47
N ARG A 174 -7.95 1.92 0.74
CA ARG A 174 -7.82 2.12 -0.70
C ARG A 174 -8.32 0.87 -1.41
N MET A 175 -9.20 1.07 -2.38
CA MET A 175 -9.78 -0.04 -3.15
C MET A 175 -9.42 0.11 -4.63
N PRO A 176 -9.09 -0.99 -5.32
CA PRO A 176 -8.99 -1.00 -6.77
C PRO A 176 -10.32 -0.64 -7.43
N THR A 177 -10.27 -0.30 -8.71
CA THR A 177 -11.43 -0.17 -9.59
C THR A 177 -11.12 -0.86 -10.92
N SER A 178 -12.10 -1.07 -11.76
CA SER A 178 -11.94 -1.60 -13.13
C SER A 178 -10.94 -0.78 -13.96
N ARG A 179 -10.76 0.52 -13.62
CA ARG A 179 -9.84 1.44 -14.30
C ARG A 179 -8.42 1.46 -13.73
N SER A 180 -8.19 0.80 -12.60
CA SER A 180 -6.90 0.86 -11.87
C SER A 180 -5.98 -0.33 -12.12
N ASP A 181 -6.37 -1.28 -12.97
CA ASP A 181 -5.60 -2.50 -13.24
C ASP A 181 -5.25 -3.25 -11.94
N GLY A 182 -6.24 -3.42 -11.06
CA GLY A 182 -6.11 -4.10 -9.78
C GLY A 182 -5.30 -3.36 -8.70
N LYS A 183 -4.91 -2.09 -8.95
CA LYS A 183 -4.12 -1.28 -8.03
C LYS A 183 -5.02 -0.40 -7.17
N ALA A 184 -4.76 -0.37 -5.86
CA ALA A 184 -5.57 0.39 -4.90
C ALA A 184 -5.18 1.88 -4.79
N ASN A 185 -4.08 2.31 -5.41
CA ASN A 185 -3.58 3.67 -5.27
C ASN A 185 -4.51 4.71 -5.93
N LEU A 186 -4.87 5.77 -5.17
CA LEU A 186 -5.74 6.85 -5.65
C LEU A 186 -5.21 7.54 -6.91
N HIS A 187 -3.88 7.71 -7.02
CA HIS A 187 -3.25 8.32 -8.20
C HIS A 187 -3.32 7.42 -9.46
N GLN A 188 -3.66 6.16 -9.28
CA GLN A 188 -3.83 5.18 -10.36
C GLN A 188 -5.30 4.81 -10.58
N LYS A 189 -6.21 5.73 -10.28
CA LYS A 189 -7.66 5.56 -10.44
C LYS A 189 -8.32 4.58 -9.45
N GLY A 190 -7.63 4.16 -8.40
CA GLY A 190 -8.27 3.54 -7.25
C GLY A 190 -9.11 4.56 -6.48
N VAL A 191 -9.96 4.09 -5.59
CA VAL A 191 -10.81 4.94 -4.73
C VAL A 191 -10.35 4.87 -3.28
N GLY A 192 -10.61 5.94 -2.54
CA GLY A 192 -10.40 5.99 -1.09
C GLY A 192 -11.73 5.85 -0.35
N ILE A 193 -11.72 5.08 0.72
CA ILE A 193 -12.88 4.90 1.60
C ILE A 193 -12.50 5.40 2.98
N GLY A 194 -13.29 6.31 3.53
CA GLY A 194 -13.05 6.89 4.85
C GLY A 194 -13.23 5.85 5.97
N VAL A 195 -12.49 6.05 7.05
CA VAL A 195 -12.48 5.15 8.20
C VAL A 195 -12.69 5.95 9.48
N ASP A 196 -13.69 5.61 10.27
CA ASP A 196 -13.82 6.09 11.65
C ASP A 196 -12.74 5.44 12.51
N MET A 197 -11.80 6.25 12.99
CA MET A 197 -10.66 5.79 13.78
C MET A 197 -11.05 5.13 15.10
N LYS A 198 -12.23 5.44 15.66
CA LYS A 198 -12.66 4.92 16.97
C LYS A 198 -13.00 3.44 16.92
N ASN A 199 -13.68 3.01 15.87
CA ASN A 199 -14.26 1.68 15.79
C ASN A 199 -13.96 0.92 14.51
N GLY A 200 -13.23 1.53 13.55
CA GLY A 200 -12.91 0.90 12.27
C GLY A 200 -14.11 0.75 11.34
N THR A 201 -15.09 1.63 11.45
CA THR A 201 -16.25 1.62 10.55
C THR A 201 -15.91 2.38 9.27
N LEU A 202 -16.22 1.81 8.12
CA LEU A 202 -16.13 2.48 6.82
C LEU A 202 -17.23 3.54 6.72
N THR A 203 -16.90 4.69 6.13
CA THR A 203 -17.82 5.84 6.05
C THR A 203 -18.29 6.08 4.62
N GLN A 204 -17.53 6.73 3.78
CA GLN A 204 -17.87 7.04 2.39
C GLN A 204 -16.72 6.73 1.43
N VAL A 205 -17.05 6.52 0.18
CA VAL A 205 -16.12 6.43 -0.95
C VAL A 205 -15.79 7.82 -1.47
N PHE A 206 -14.56 8.07 -1.85
CA PHE A 206 -14.10 9.24 -2.60
C PHE A 206 -13.33 8.77 -3.85
N ASP A 207 -13.82 9.11 -5.02
CA ASP A 207 -13.23 8.73 -6.32
C ASP A 207 -12.24 9.76 -6.89
N GLY A 208 -11.85 10.76 -6.07
CA GLY A 208 -11.02 11.89 -6.48
C GLY A 208 -11.83 13.12 -6.95
N ARG A 209 -13.15 12.99 -7.12
CA ARG A 209 -14.05 14.06 -7.61
C ARG A 209 -15.31 14.19 -6.77
N ALA A 210 -15.93 13.07 -6.42
CA ALA A 210 -17.22 13.02 -5.72
C ALA A 210 -17.19 12.01 -4.59
N TYR A 211 -18.15 12.15 -3.68
CA TYR A 211 -18.40 11.20 -2.60
C TYR A 211 -19.62 10.34 -2.93
N SER A 212 -19.55 9.08 -2.51
CA SER A 212 -20.63 8.10 -2.65
C SER A 212 -20.63 7.16 -1.44
N ASP A 213 -21.73 6.48 -1.19
CA ASP A 213 -21.78 5.37 -0.21
C ASP A 213 -21.50 4.01 -0.86
N HIS A 214 -21.28 3.98 -2.18
CA HIS A 214 -21.09 2.76 -2.97
C HIS A 214 -19.79 2.77 -3.75
N HIS A 215 -19.25 1.59 -4.02
CA HIS A 215 -18.09 1.44 -4.91
C HIS A 215 -18.50 1.80 -6.36
N PRO A 216 -17.63 2.52 -7.13
CA PRO A 216 -18.03 3.06 -8.43
C PRO A 216 -18.29 2.03 -9.54
N ASP A 217 -17.82 0.79 -9.39
CA ASP A 217 -17.97 -0.26 -10.41
C ASP A 217 -19.09 -1.25 -10.07
N ASN A 218 -19.73 -1.10 -8.93
CA ASN A 218 -20.89 -1.89 -8.51
C ASN A 218 -21.72 -1.10 -7.49
N ASP A 219 -22.89 -1.63 -7.13
CA ASP A 219 -23.79 -0.99 -6.15
C ASP A 219 -23.55 -1.46 -4.71
N ASN A 220 -22.41 -2.05 -4.41
CA ASN A 220 -22.11 -2.53 -3.05
C ASN A 220 -21.85 -1.34 -2.12
N SER A 221 -22.67 -1.22 -1.08
CA SER A 221 -22.49 -0.19 -0.05
C SER A 221 -21.27 -0.47 0.79
N VAL A 222 -20.53 0.60 1.11
CA VAL A 222 -19.39 0.56 2.03
C VAL A 222 -19.74 1.10 3.41
N ASN A 223 -20.72 2.02 3.47
CA ASN A 223 -21.05 2.74 4.69
C ASN A 223 -21.52 1.79 5.80
N GLY A 224 -20.95 1.96 6.98
CA GLY A 224 -21.31 1.17 8.17
C GLY A 224 -20.62 -0.20 8.26
N LYS A 225 -19.90 -0.67 7.22
CA LYS A 225 -19.14 -1.92 7.30
C LYS A 225 -18.00 -1.80 8.29
N ARG A 226 -17.82 -2.82 9.14
CA ARG A 226 -16.75 -2.86 10.13
C ARG A 226 -15.53 -3.60 9.59
N ILE A 227 -14.36 -2.96 9.64
CA ILE A 227 -13.08 -3.53 9.24
C ILE A 227 -12.71 -4.66 10.21
N PRO A 228 -12.45 -5.89 9.70
CA PRO A 228 -11.96 -6.98 10.54
C PRO A 228 -10.57 -6.63 11.11
N PHE A 229 -10.28 -7.11 12.31
CA PHE A 229 -8.97 -6.92 12.97
C PHE A 229 -8.58 -5.44 13.21
N TRP A 230 -9.52 -4.51 13.27
CA TRP A 230 -9.22 -3.07 13.35
C TRP A 230 -8.21 -2.71 14.44
N TYR A 231 -8.43 -3.16 15.67
CA TYR A 231 -7.52 -2.84 16.77
C TYR A 231 -6.15 -3.51 16.63
N THR A 232 -6.10 -4.70 16.05
CA THR A 232 -4.83 -5.38 15.69
C THR A 232 -4.07 -4.57 14.66
N MET A 233 -4.75 -3.99 13.67
CA MET A 233 -4.14 -3.11 12.67
C MET A 233 -3.59 -1.84 13.28
N LEU A 234 -4.31 -1.20 14.19
CA LEU A 234 -3.83 -0.02 14.91
C LEU A 234 -2.60 -0.34 15.77
N HIS A 235 -2.63 -1.48 16.47
CA HIS A 235 -1.48 -1.96 17.24
C HIS A 235 -0.27 -2.23 16.34
N LEU A 236 -0.47 -2.91 15.21
CA LEU A 236 0.59 -3.19 14.24
C LEU A 236 1.17 -1.90 13.64
N ALA A 237 0.33 -0.92 13.32
CA ALA A 237 0.76 0.39 12.83
C ALA A 237 1.60 1.14 13.88
N ARG A 238 1.19 1.10 15.17
CA ARG A 238 1.96 1.68 16.26
C ARG A 238 3.31 1.00 16.41
N LYS A 239 3.34 -0.34 16.51
CA LYS A 239 4.56 -1.13 16.63
C LYS A 239 5.52 -0.85 15.46
N THR A 240 4.98 -0.73 14.24
CA THR A 240 5.76 -0.33 13.06
C THR A 240 6.35 1.06 13.20
N ALA A 241 5.54 2.04 13.62
CA ALA A 241 6.03 3.41 13.77
C ALA A 241 7.11 3.53 14.88
N GLU A 242 7.04 2.73 15.93
CA GLU A 242 8.04 2.67 17.01
C GLU A 242 9.35 2.00 16.56
N ALA A 243 9.28 1.06 15.61
CA ALA A 243 10.46 0.36 15.09
C ALA A 243 11.32 1.22 14.15
N PHE A 244 10.73 2.25 13.52
CA PHE A 244 11.47 3.14 12.61
C PHE A 244 11.92 4.41 13.34
N PRO A 245 13.17 4.90 13.13
CA PRO A 245 13.64 6.18 13.68
C PRO A 245 13.08 7.37 12.88
N LEU A 246 11.77 7.33 12.62
CA LEU A 246 10.99 8.27 11.83
C LEU A 246 9.64 8.46 12.54
N GLU A 247 9.36 9.66 13.01
CA GLU A 247 8.18 9.91 13.82
C GLU A 247 6.90 10.14 13.00
N TYR A 248 7.00 10.67 11.77
CA TYR A 248 5.86 10.87 10.87
C TYR A 248 5.91 9.89 9.70
N LEU A 249 4.98 8.96 9.66
CA LEU A 249 4.95 7.89 8.67
C LEU A 249 3.55 7.67 8.09
N GLY A 250 3.51 7.19 6.85
CA GLY A 250 2.36 6.52 6.27
C GLY A 250 2.63 5.04 6.21
N ILE A 251 1.81 4.26 6.90
CA ILE A 251 1.95 2.82 6.99
C ILE A 251 0.86 2.18 6.14
N ASP A 252 1.25 1.35 5.19
CA ASP A 252 0.34 0.61 4.33
C ASP A 252 0.21 -0.82 4.84
N LEU A 253 -1.04 -1.23 5.12
CA LEU A 253 -1.39 -2.55 5.63
C LEU A 253 -2.36 -3.25 4.68
N VAL A 254 -2.26 -4.56 4.65
CA VAL A 254 -3.24 -5.44 4.02
C VAL A 254 -3.79 -6.42 5.05
N ILE A 255 -4.95 -6.99 4.80
CA ILE A 255 -5.47 -8.10 5.59
C ILE A 255 -5.40 -9.35 4.69
N ASP A 256 -4.46 -10.23 4.99
CA ASP A 256 -4.37 -11.53 4.33
C ASP A 256 -5.46 -12.47 4.85
N LYS A 257 -6.01 -13.32 3.98
CA LYS A 257 -7.09 -14.27 4.30
C LYS A 257 -6.73 -15.24 5.43
N ILE A 258 -5.47 -15.64 5.51
CA ILE A 258 -5.00 -16.67 6.45
C ILE A 258 -4.21 -16.04 7.60
N LYS A 259 -3.33 -15.09 7.28
CA LYS A 259 -2.37 -14.52 8.23
C LYS A 259 -2.89 -13.28 8.94
N GLY A 260 -4.03 -12.72 8.50
CA GLY A 260 -4.57 -11.49 9.04
C GLY A 260 -3.77 -10.23 8.62
N PRO A 261 -3.73 -9.18 9.46
CA PRO A 261 -3.06 -7.93 9.12
C PRO A 261 -1.55 -8.08 8.93
N GLN A 262 -1.02 -7.49 7.85
CA GLN A 262 0.39 -7.46 7.51
C GLN A 262 0.80 -6.07 7.02
N ILE A 263 2.02 -5.65 7.35
CA ILE A 263 2.62 -4.44 6.78
C ILE A 263 3.03 -4.72 5.33
N MET A 264 2.60 -3.85 4.43
CA MET A 264 2.94 -3.90 3.01
C MET A 264 4.09 -2.95 2.67
N GLU A 265 4.01 -1.72 3.17
CA GLU A 265 4.96 -0.65 2.90
C GLU A 265 4.95 0.42 3.99
N VAL A 266 6.10 1.07 4.21
CA VAL A 266 6.24 2.24 5.07
C VAL A 266 6.66 3.43 4.19
N ASN A 267 6.02 4.58 4.38
CA ASN A 267 6.20 5.75 3.52
C ASN A 267 6.62 6.96 4.35
N VAL A 268 7.75 7.59 4.01
CA VAL A 268 8.23 8.83 4.66
C VAL A 268 7.38 10.04 4.28
N ARG A 269 6.85 10.04 3.05
CA ARG A 269 6.08 11.16 2.49
C ARG A 269 4.69 10.72 2.06
N PRO A 270 3.84 10.28 3.01
CA PRO A 270 2.50 9.80 2.65
C PRO A 270 1.68 10.89 1.95
N GLY A 271 0.92 10.47 0.94
CA GLY A 271 0.03 11.36 0.20
C GLY A 271 -1.09 11.92 1.09
N LEU A 272 -1.51 13.14 0.83
CA LEU A 272 -2.47 13.89 1.63
C LEU A 272 -3.94 13.67 1.22
N GLY A 273 -4.20 12.90 0.18
CA GLY A 273 -5.57 12.56 -0.27
C GLY A 273 -6.46 11.94 0.82
N ILE A 274 -5.84 11.31 1.80
CA ILE A 274 -6.53 10.75 2.98
C ILE A 274 -7.40 11.79 3.72
N GLN A 275 -7.02 13.07 3.72
CA GLN A 275 -7.80 14.15 4.32
C GLN A 275 -9.12 14.39 3.57
N LEU A 276 -9.08 14.35 2.23
CA LEU A 276 -10.27 14.48 1.40
C LEU A 276 -11.17 13.24 1.56
N VAL A 277 -10.58 12.06 1.55
CA VAL A 277 -11.29 10.79 1.76
C VAL A 277 -12.11 10.80 3.06
N ASN A 278 -11.52 11.32 4.16
CA ASN A 278 -12.16 11.38 5.46
C ASN A 278 -12.97 12.66 5.71
N LYS A 279 -13.03 13.60 4.77
CA LYS A 279 -13.62 14.94 4.98
C LYS A 279 -13.08 15.64 6.23
N GLN A 280 -11.82 15.38 6.58
CA GLN A 280 -11.18 15.86 7.81
C GLN A 280 -9.72 16.24 7.55
N GLY A 281 -9.31 17.40 8.03
CA GLY A 281 -7.92 17.83 7.94
C GLY A 281 -7.03 17.15 8.98
N LEU A 282 -5.78 16.88 8.62
CA LEU A 282 -4.81 16.20 9.50
C LEU A 282 -4.52 17.04 10.75
N GLN A 283 -4.57 18.36 10.65
CA GLN A 283 -4.33 19.26 11.79
C GLN A 283 -5.38 19.08 12.90
N SER A 284 -6.62 18.78 12.54
CA SER A 284 -7.69 18.57 13.55
C SER A 284 -7.50 17.27 14.36
N THR A 285 -6.73 16.31 13.85
CA THR A 285 -6.46 15.05 14.57
C THR A 285 -5.39 15.20 15.66
N LEU A 286 -4.57 16.26 15.60
CA LEU A 286 -3.54 16.51 16.62
C LEU A 286 -4.10 16.96 17.95
N THR A 287 -5.29 17.57 17.96
CA THR A 287 -5.97 18.07 19.17
C THR A 287 -6.87 17.04 19.83
N THR A 288 -7.21 15.98 19.13
CA THR A 288 -7.95 14.83 19.67
C THR A 288 -6.94 13.80 20.17
N ALA A 289 -6.57 13.88 21.44
CA ALA A 289 -5.83 12.79 22.09
C ALA A 289 -6.75 11.57 22.18
N TRP A 290 -6.34 10.48 21.59
CA TRP A 290 -6.95 9.14 21.71
C TRP A 290 -6.32 8.40 22.87
#